data_9c8370d574eaafad3bd7a9fa4ec0b677
#
_entry.id   9c8370d574eaafad3bd7a9fa4ec0b677
#
_cell.length_a   1.000
_cell.length_b   1.000
_cell.length_c   1.000
_cell.angle_alpha   90.00
_cell.angle_beta   90.00
_cell.angle_gamma   90.00
#
_symmetry.space_group_name_H-M   'P 1'
#
loop_
_entity.id
_entity.type
_entity.pdbx_description
1 polymer ?
#
loop_
_entity_poly.entity_id
_entity_poly.type
_entity_poly.pdbx_seq_one_letter_code
_entity_poly.pdbx_strand_id
1 'polypeptide(L)'
;DLSPYLTAHPHQDVTITWKHTDENGKTEKRSAKITPVYNDKTGQSMIGVRFEAKLQKITNPVQLLVQSVYEVEHWIYYVFDSFHMIFAGRVSADDISGPVGIVTTIDQTVEQAAPAGNTVVAMVLVNFAILLSANLGVMNLLPLPALDGGRLVFLIIEAIRRKPIDREKEGMVHAAGMFLLLALMVFIMFYDVRKLL
;
A
#
# COMPACT_ATOMS: atom_id res chain seq x y z
N ASP A 1 0.00 -4.43 9.30
CA ASP A 1 1.48 -4.47 9.31
C ASP A 1 2.03 -3.70 10.51
N LEU A 2 2.89 -4.37 11.29
CA LEU A 2 3.46 -3.77 12.50
C LEU A 2 4.60 -2.79 12.15
N SER A 3 5.34 -3.06 11.10
CA SER A 3 6.54 -2.31 10.72
C SER A 3 6.27 -0.84 10.36
N PRO A 4 5.30 -0.50 9.50
CA PRO A 4 4.96 0.89 9.20
C PRO A 4 4.48 1.66 10.44
N TYR A 5 3.67 1.00 11.28
CA TYR A 5 3.19 1.61 12.52
C TYR A 5 4.34 1.95 13.47
N LEU A 6 5.30 1.05 13.66
CA LEU A 6 6.47 1.27 14.51
C LEU A 6 7.37 2.38 13.94
N THR A 7 7.55 2.42 12.63
CA THR A 7 8.34 3.47 11.95
C THR A 7 7.67 4.84 12.07
N ALA A 8 6.34 4.88 12.06
CA ALA A 8 5.57 6.10 12.28
C ALA A 8 5.63 6.63 13.72
N HIS A 9 5.98 5.77 14.71
CA HIS A 9 6.03 6.12 16.14
C HIS A 9 7.39 5.77 16.74
N PRO A 10 8.49 6.36 16.24
CA PRO A 10 9.82 6.12 16.78
C PRO A 10 9.90 6.61 18.22
N HIS A 11 10.52 5.82 19.09
CA HIS A 11 10.73 6.13 20.51
C HIS A 11 9.45 6.26 21.38
N GLN A 12 8.28 5.88 20.86
CA GLN A 12 7.05 5.84 21.66
C GLN A 12 6.80 4.42 22.16
N ASP A 13 6.37 4.33 23.41
CA ASP A 13 5.97 3.04 23.99
C ASP A 13 4.73 2.49 23.26
N VAL A 14 4.86 1.32 22.70
CA VAL A 14 3.78 0.61 22.00
C VAL A 14 3.37 -0.61 22.80
N THR A 15 2.08 -0.77 23.04
CA THR A 15 1.54 -1.99 23.67
C THR A 15 1.15 -2.99 22.60
N ILE A 16 1.89 -4.08 22.51
CA ILE A 16 1.60 -5.18 21.59
C ILE A 16 0.81 -6.24 22.34
N THR A 17 -0.31 -6.64 21.77
CA THR A 17 -1.16 -7.72 22.30
C THR A 17 -1.21 -8.85 21.29
N TRP A 18 -0.89 -10.07 21.73
CA TRP A 18 -0.93 -11.26 20.90
C TRP A 18 -1.69 -12.39 21.56
N LYS A 19 -2.14 -13.35 20.75
CA LYS A 19 -2.73 -14.59 21.22
C LYS A 19 -1.62 -15.63 21.33
N HIS A 20 -1.41 -16.18 22.50
CA HIS A 20 -0.51 -17.29 22.74
C HIS A 20 -1.32 -18.56 22.97
N THR A 21 -1.07 -19.59 22.20
CA THR A 21 -1.69 -20.91 22.38
C THR A 21 -0.64 -21.83 22.98
N ASP A 22 -0.91 -22.38 24.17
CA ASP A 22 -0.04 -23.31 24.84
C ASP A 22 -0.06 -24.72 24.18
N GLU A 23 0.81 -25.62 24.65
CA GLU A 23 0.88 -26.99 24.15
C GLU A 23 -0.42 -27.78 24.35
N ASN A 24 -1.29 -27.34 25.25
CA ASN A 24 -2.61 -27.94 25.55
C ASN A 24 -3.74 -27.33 24.73
N GLY A 25 -3.43 -26.43 23.79
CA GLY A 25 -4.42 -25.78 22.93
C GLY A 25 -5.20 -24.63 23.58
N LYS A 26 -4.83 -24.22 24.81
CA LYS A 26 -5.48 -23.11 25.49
C LYS A 26 -4.89 -21.78 24.98
N THR A 27 -5.77 -20.92 24.46
CA THR A 27 -5.38 -19.62 23.93
C THR A 27 -5.56 -18.52 24.97
N GLU A 28 -4.48 -17.82 25.29
CA GLU A 28 -4.47 -16.68 26.20
C GLU A 28 -4.02 -15.42 25.47
N LYS A 29 -4.64 -14.27 25.80
CA LYS A 29 -4.15 -12.97 25.34
C LYS A 29 -3.02 -12.52 26.24
N ARG A 30 -1.87 -12.22 25.67
CA ARG A 30 -0.71 -11.64 26.34
C ARG A 30 -0.43 -10.27 25.76
N SER A 31 0.01 -9.34 26.62
CA SER A 31 0.38 -8.01 26.20
C SER A 31 1.75 -7.64 26.78
N ALA A 32 2.54 -6.95 25.99
CA ALA A 32 3.81 -6.36 26.43
C ALA A 32 3.92 -4.93 25.95
N LYS A 33 4.46 -4.06 26.81
CA LYS A 33 4.81 -2.70 26.48
C LYS A 33 6.26 -2.68 26.00
N ILE A 34 6.49 -2.22 24.79
CA ILE A 34 7.80 -2.25 24.13
C ILE A 34 8.07 -0.88 23.53
N THR A 35 9.28 -0.37 23.72
CA THR A 35 9.76 0.85 23.05
C THR A 35 10.53 0.44 21.80
N PRO A 36 10.09 0.84 20.61
CA PRO A 36 10.82 0.54 19.38
C PRO A 36 12.20 1.20 19.37
N VAL A 37 13.20 0.49 18.87
CA VAL A 37 14.55 1.02 18.68
C VAL A 37 14.68 1.43 17.20
N TYR A 38 14.96 2.70 16.99
CA TYR A 38 15.19 3.22 15.64
C TYR A 38 16.58 2.84 15.15
N ASN A 39 16.67 2.32 13.93
CA ASN A 39 17.91 1.95 13.29
C ASN A 39 18.25 2.98 12.19
N ASP A 40 19.21 3.84 12.46
CA ASP A 40 19.64 4.92 11.55
C ASP A 40 20.14 4.40 10.18
N LYS A 41 20.62 3.15 10.12
CA LYS A 41 21.15 2.56 8.88
C LYS A 41 20.05 2.09 7.93
N THR A 42 18.91 1.66 8.48
CA THR A 42 17.79 1.13 7.69
C THR A 42 16.61 2.09 7.62
N GLY A 43 16.62 3.18 8.39
CA GLY A 43 15.50 4.11 8.51
C GLY A 43 14.24 3.51 9.14
N GLN A 44 14.35 2.35 9.81
CA GLN A 44 13.22 1.62 10.33
C GLN A 44 13.28 1.45 11.84
N SER A 45 12.10 1.46 12.48
CA SER A 45 11.98 1.14 13.90
C SER A 45 11.75 -0.36 14.09
N MET A 46 12.54 -0.98 14.96
CA MET A 46 12.50 -2.42 15.23
C MET A 46 12.21 -2.70 16.69
N ILE A 47 11.48 -3.78 16.96
CA ILE A 47 11.17 -4.26 18.33
C ILE A 47 11.90 -5.56 18.68
N GLY A 48 12.83 -6.02 17.84
CA GLY A 48 13.61 -7.22 18.09
C GLY A 48 12.82 -8.53 18.01
N VAL A 49 11.61 -8.53 17.44
CA VAL A 49 10.82 -9.74 17.22
C VAL A 49 11.09 -10.28 15.82
N ARG A 50 11.42 -11.55 15.76
CA ARG A 50 11.58 -12.27 14.49
C ARG A 50 10.29 -13.02 14.17
N PHE A 51 9.63 -12.64 13.09
CA PHE A 51 8.46 -13.35 12.58
C PHE A 51 8.91 -14.51 11.71
N GLU A 52 8.61 -15.74 12.13
CA GLU A 52 8.75 -16.90 11.26
C GLU A 52 7.44 -17.09 10.48
N ALA A 53 7.46 -16.77 9.20
CA ALA A 53 6.34 -17.04 8.33
C ALA A 53 6.29 -18.55 8.04
N LYS A 54 5.38 -19.26 8.69
CA LYS A 54 5.05 -20.64 8.30
C LYS A 54 4.00 -20.58 7.19
N LEU A 55 4.40 -21.06 6.00
CA LEU A 55 3.45 -21.27 4.91
C LEU A 55 2.46 -22.37 5.35
N GLN A 56 1.22 -21.97 5.58
CA GLN A 56 0.12 -22.90 5.85
C GLN A 56 -0.58 -23.24 4.52
N LYS A 57 -0.64 -24.55 4.22
CA LYS A 57 -1.39 -25.01 3.07
C LYS A 57 -2.90 -24.96 3.38
N ILE A 58 -3.61 -24.03 2.76
CA ILE A 58 -5.05 -23.92 2.86
C ILE A 58 -5.65 -24.94 1.89
N THR A 59 -6.36 -25.94 2.41
CA THR A 59 -7.01 -26.99 1.62
C THR A 59 -8.51 -26.78 1.47
N ASN A 60 -9.11 -25.99 2.34
CA ASN A 60 -10.55 -25.70 2.32
C ASN A 60 -10.86 -24.51 1.40
N PRO A 61 -11.65 -24.68 0.32
CA PRO A 61 -11.97 -23.60 -0.61
C PRO A 61 -12.71 -22.42 0.03
N VAL A 62 -13.55 -22.66 1.04
CA VAL A 62 -14.23 -21.58 1.77
C VAL A 62 -13.23 -20.75 2.57
N GLN A 63 -12.30 -21.40 3.23
CA GLN A 63 -11.24 -20.72 3.98
C GLN A 63 -10.31 -19.93 3.04
N LEU A 64 -10.05 -20.46 1.84
CA LEU A 64 -9.30 -19.75 0.82
C LEU A 64 -10.01 -18.45 0.40
N LEU A 65 -11.31 -18.49 0.13
CA LEU A 65 -12.09 -17.30 -0.23
C LEU A 65 -12.11 -16.27 0.89
N VAL A 66 -12.35 -16.70 2.12
CA VAL A 66 -12.34 -15.80 3.28
C VAL A 66 -10.96 -15.13 3.44
N GLN A 67 -9.89 -15.91 3.33
CA GLN A 67 -8.52 -15.37 3.43
C GLN A 67 -8.20 -14.40 2.29
N SER A 68 -8.67 -14.68 1.07
CA SER A 68 -8.50 -13.78 -0.07
C SER A 68 -9.20 -12.43 0.12
N VAL A 69 -10.39 -12.43 0.76
CA VAL A 69 -11.09 -11.17 1.10
C VAL A 69 -10.30 -10.36 2.13
N TYR A 70 -9.78 -11.02 3.18
CA TYR A 70 -8.93 -10.35 4.16
C TYR A 70 -7.64 -9.79 3.54
N GLU A 71 -7.06 -10.49 2.58
CA GLU A 71 -5.88 -10.02 1.86
C GLU A 71 -6.16 -8.75 1.04
N VAL A 72 -7.29 -8.72 0.32
CA VAL A 72 -7.73 -7.52 -0.42
C VAL A 72 -8.00 -6.35 0.54
N GLU A 73 -8.70 -6.60 1.64
CA GLU A 73 -8.95 -5.60 2.68
C GLU A 73 -7.63 -5.05 3.24
N HIS A 74 -6.66 -5.92 3.53
CA HIS A 74 -5.32 -5.53 4.00
C HIS A 74 -4.62 -4.59 3.02
N TRP A 75 -4.61 -4.91 1.73
CA TRP A 75 -3.98 -4.06 0.70
C TRP A 75 -4.68 -2.70 0.55
N ILE A 76 -6.00 -2.67 0.66
CA ILE A 76 -6.75 -1.40 0.64
C ILE A 76 -6.35 -0.53 1.84
N TYR A 77 -6.33 -1.07 3.06
CA TYR A 77 -5.87 -0.33 4.24
C TYR A 77 -4.42 0.14 4.10
N TYR A 78 -3.55 -0.69 3.56
CA TYR A 78 -2.15 -0.32 3.32
C TYR A 78 -2.02 0.90 2.41
N VAL A 79 -2.84 1.01 1.37
CA VAL A 79 -2.87 2.19 0.49
C VAL A 79 -3.35 3.43 1.25
N PHE A 80 -4.41 3.32 2.06
CA PHE A 80 -4.89 4.44 2.87
C PHE A 80 -3.85 4.89 3.91
N ASP A 81 -3.17 3.97 4.57
CA ASP A 81 -2.10 4.27 5.52
C ASP A 81 -0.93 4.98 4.82
N SER A 82 -0.60 4.58 3.60
CA SER A 82 0.43 5.25 2.79
C SER A 82 0.05 6.71 2.50
N PHE A 83 -1.20 6.98 2.13
CA PHE A 83 -1.68 8.35 1.98
C PHE A 83 -1.60 9.14 3.29
N HIS A 84 -2.03 8.53 4.39
CA HIS A 84 -1.93 9.17 5.70
C HIS A 84 -0.49 9.56 6.05
N MET A 85 0.49 8.69 5.76
CA MET A 85 1.91 8.99 5.98
C MET A 85 2.40 10.15 5.09
N ILE A 86 1.98 10.19 3.83
CA ILE A 86 2.32 11.29 2.89
C ILE A 86 1.76 12.61 3.41
N PHE A 87 0.46 12.67 3.77
CA PHE A 87 -0.17 13.89 4.28
C PHE A 87 0.36 14.33 5.65
N ALA A 88 0.84 13.39 6.46
CA ALA A 88 1.50 13.69 7.73
C ALA A 88 2.95 14.20 7.56
N GLY A 89 3.45 14.30 6.32
CA GLY A 89 4.83 14.73 6.04
C GLY A 89 5.90 13.77 6.54
N ARG A 90 5.56 12.49 6.72
CA ARG A 90 6.46 11.44 7.24
C ARG A 90 7.19 10.69 6.13
N VAL A 91 6.86 10.98 4.88
CA VAL A 91 7.46 10.37 3.68
C VAL A 91 8.36 11.41 3.03
N SER A 92 9.60 11.05 2.78
CA SER A 92 10.52 11.87 2.00
C SER A 92 10.20 11.80 0.51
N ALA A 93 10.56 12.83 -0.25
CA ALA A 93 10.48 12.77 -1.72
C ALA A 93 11.29 11.60 -2.29
N ASP A 94 12.34 11.17 -1.59
CA ASP A 94 13.17 10.04 -1.97
C ASP A 94 12.47 8.67 -1.78
N ASP A 95 11.45 8.59 -0.94
CA ASP A 95 10.69 7.36 -0.72
C ASP A 95 9.59 7.16 -1.79
N ILE A 96 9.30 8.21 -2.57
CA ILE A 96 8.31 8.15 -3.64
C ILE A 96 8.98 7.54 -4.88
N SER A 97 8.45 6.43 -5.33
CA SER A 97 8.87 5.74 -6.54
C SER A 97 7.86 5.95 -7.66
N GLY A 98 8.34 6.39 -8.80
CA GLY A 98 7.56 6.42 -10.02
C GLY A 98 7.65 5.11 -10.82
N PRO A 99 7.24 5.11 -12.10
CA PRO A 99 7.20 3.90 -12.92
C PRO A 99 8.55 3.19 -13.03
N VAL A 100 9.65 3.92 -13.12
CA VAL A 100 10.99 3.36 -13.23
C VAL A 100 11.42 2.74 -11.90
N GLY A 101 11.18 3.44 -10.78
CA GLY A 101 11.47 2.94 -9.45
C GLY A 101 10.64 1.68 -9.09
N ILE A 102 9.39 1.61 -9.55
CA ILE A 102 8.56 0.39 -9.38
C ILE A 102 9.19 -0.80 -10.11
N VAL A 103 9.60 -0.62 -11.38
CA VAL A 103 10.23 -1.70 -12.16
C VAL A 103 11.53 -2.16 -11.50
N THR A 104 12.38 -1.25 -11.04
CA THR A 104 13.64 -1.61 -10.35
C THR A 104 13.37 -2.34 -9.02
N THR A 105 12.35 -1.93 -8.28
CA THR A 105 11.97 -2.61 -7.02
C THR A 105 11.48 -4.04 -7.29
N ILE A 106 10.68 -4.24 -8.34
CA ILE A 106 10.22 -5.58 -8.75
C ILE A 106 11.42 -6.44 -9.13
N ASP A 107 12.32 -5.92 -9.96
CA ASP A 107 13.51 -6.64 -10.42
C ASP A 107 14.39 -7.08 -9.25
N GLN A 108 14.76 -6.17 -8.36
CA GLN A 108 15.53 -6.46 -7.15
C GLN A 108 14.85 -7.50 -6.26
N THR A 109 13.52 -7.41 -6.09
CA THR A 109 12.79 -8.37 -5.24
C THR A 109 12.73 -9.75 -5.89
N VAL A 110 12.60 -9.82 -7.21
CA VAL A 110 12.66 -11.07 -7.98
C VAL A 110 14.05 -11.69 -7.90
N GLU A 111 15.12 -10.91 -8.04
CA GLU A 111 16.49 -11.40 -7.89
C GLU A 111 16.74 -11.97 -6.48
N GLN A 112 16.26 -11.31 -5.44
CA GLN A 112 16.35 -11.81 -4.06
C GLN A 112 15.53 -13.09 -3.83
N ALA A 113 14.41 -13.25 -4.51
CA ALA A 113 13.55 -14.42 -4.42
C ALA A 113 14.02 -15.61 -5.27
N ALA A 114 14.77 -15.36 -6.34
CA ALA A 114 15.23 -16.37 -7.30
C ALA A 114 15.95 -17.58 -6.66
N PRO A 115 16.85 -17.41 -5.67
CA PRO A 115 17.50 -18.53 -4.99
C PRO A 115 16.53 -19.47 -4.25
N ALA A 116 15.36 -18.97 -3.85
CA ALA A 116 14.32 -19.74 -3.16
C ALA A 116 13.42 -20.55 -4.13
N GLY A 117 13.59 -20.38 -5.43
CA GLY A 117 12.93 -21.14 -6.49
C GLY A 117 11.76 -20.42 -7.17
N ASN A 118 11.39 -20.93 -8.33
CA ASN A 118 10.41 -20.31 -9.24
C ASN A 118 9.01 -20.07 -8.59
N THR A 119 8.61 -20.94 -7.66
CA THR A 119 7.34 -20.78 -6.93
C THR A 119 7.34 -19.51 -6.08
N VAL A 120 8.47 -19.22 -5.41
CA VAL A 120 8.60 -18.01 -4.59
C VAL A 120 8.61 -16.76 -5.48
N VAL A 121 9.31 -16.80 -6.60
CA VAL A 121 9.29 -15.73 -7.60
C VAL A 121 7.86 -15.48 -8.10
N ALA A 122 7.11 -16.53 -8.44
CA ALA A 122 5.71 -16.39 -8.86
C ALA A 122 4.84 -15.75 -7.77
N MET A 123 5.01 -16.14 -6.51
CA MET A 123 4.29 -15.53 -5.38
C MET A 123 4.62 -14.04 -5.23
N VAL A 124 5.90 -13.66 -5.38
CA VAL A 124 6.34 -12.25 -5.34
C VAL A 124 5.65 -11.46 -6.44
N LEU A 125 5.65 -11.95 -7.67
CA LEU A 125 5.00 -11.26 -8.80
C LEU A 125 3.49 -11.12 -8.61
N VAL A 126 2.82 -12.15 -8.08
CA VAL A 126 1.39 -12.08 -7.76
C VAL A 126 1.12 -11.04 -6.68
N ASN A 127 1.93 -10.97 -5.63
CA ASN A 127 1.80 -9.94 -4.59
C ASN A 127 1.97 -8.51 -5.16
N PHE A 128 2.95 -8.28 -6.04
CA PHE A 128 3.08 -7.00 -6.72
C PHE A 128 1.86 -6.68 -7.60
N ALA A 129 1.32 -7.67 -8.31
CA ALA A 129 0.11 -7.48 -9.11
C ALA A 129 -1.10 -7.09 -8.25
N ILE A 130 -1.27 -7.71 -7.08
CA ILE A 130 -2.33 -7.37 -6.12
C ILE A 130 -2.13 -5.94 -5.58
N LEU A 131 -0.91 -5.60 -5.14
CA LEU A 131 -0.57 -4.27 -4.65
C LEU A 131 -0.86 -3.18 -5.69
N LEU A 132 -0.38 -3.37 -6.93
CA LEU A 132 -0.59 -2.41 -8.01
C LEU A 132 -2.07 -2.28 -8.37
N SER A 133 -2.82 -3.39 -8.38
CA SER A 133 -4.26 -3.39 -8.62
C SER A 133 -5.03 -2.66 -7.53
N ALA A 134 -4.68 -2.89 -6.26
CA ALA A 134 -5.28 -2.21 -5.12
C ALA A 134 -4.99 -0.70 -5.16
N ASN A 135 -3.74 -0.32 -5.43
CA ASN A 135 -3.34 1.07 -5.61
C ASN A 135 -4.15 1.74 -6.73
N LEU A 136 -4.21 1.12 -7.91
CA LEU A 136 -4.95 1.66 -9.04
C LEU A 136 -6.45 1.81 -8.72
N GLY A 137 -7.05 0.83 -8.03
CA GLY A 137 -8.44 0.88 -7.61
C GLY A 137 -8.72 2.04 -6.65
N VAL A 138 -7.90 2.18 -5.60
CA VAL A 138 -8.06 3.27 -4.62
C VAL A 138 -7.79 4.64 -5.25
N MET A 139 -6.72 4.75 -6.07
CA MET A 139 -6.40 5.99 -6.79
C MET A 139 -7.54 6.44 -7.70
N ASN A 140 -8.16 5.51 -8.43
CA ASN A 140 -9.28 5.82 -9.32
C ASN A 140 -10.52 6.32 -8.57
N LEU A 141 -10.68 5.98 -7.28
CA LEU A 141 -11.78 6.49 -6.45
C LEU A 141 -11.52 7.88 -5.87
N LEU A 142 -10.28 8.41 -5.97
CA LEU A 142 -9.99 9.75 -5.50
C LEU A 142 -10.79 10.80 -6.29
N PRO A 143 -11.27 11.88 -5.61
CA PRO A 143 -12.06 12.95 -6.23
C PRO A 143 -11.19 13.88 -7.09
N LEU A 144 -10.38 13.29 -7.98
CA LEU A 144 -9.49 14.04 -8.86
C LEU A 144 -10.04 14.04 -10.30
N PRO A 145 -9.95 15.17 -11.00
CA PRO A 145 -10.27 15.22 -12.41
C PRO A 145 -9.43 14.22 -13.20
N ALA A 146 -9.97 13.63 -14.27
CA ALA A 146 -9.42 12.55 -15.08
C ALA A 146 -9.57 11.13 -14.50
N LEU A 147 -9.88 10.99 -13.20
CA LEU A 147 -10.13 9.70 -12.58
C LEU A 147 -11.65 9.45 -12.44
N ASP A 148 -12.04 8.20 -12.22
CA ASP A 148 -13.46 7.80 -12.07
C ASP A 148 -14.10 8.47 -10.84
N GLY A 149 -13.36 8.63 -9.75
CA GLY A 149 -13.81 9.36 -8.56
C GLY A 149 -14.14 10.82 -8.84
N GLY A 150 -13.40 11.48 -9.72
CA GLY A 150 -13.74 12.84 -10.20
C GLY A 150 -15.08 12.88 -10.91
N ARG A 151 -15.36 11.89 -11.76
CA ARG A 151 -16.65 11.75 -12.45
C ARG A 151 -17.79 11.47 -11.45
N LEU A 152 -17.53 10.66 -10.45
CA LEU A 152 -18.47 10.38 -9.36
C LEU A 152 -18.86 11.66 -8.61
N VAL A 153 -17.91 12.57 -8.37
CA VAL A 153 -18.18 13.88 -7.76
C VAL A 153 -19.16 14.71 -8.61
N PHE A 154 -18.98 14.75 -9.92
CA PHE A 154 -19.93 15.45 -10.82
C PHE A 154 -21.32 14.82 -10.73
N LEU A 155 -21.44 13.48 -10.74
CA LEU A 155 -22.72 12.78 -10.60
C LEU A 155 -23.40 13.09 -9.24
N ILE A 156 -22.65 13.15 -8.15
CA ILE A 156 -23.17 13.52 -6.83
C ILE A 156 -23.69 14.96 -6.83
N ILE A 157 -22.94 15.88 -7.43
CA ILE A 157 -23.37 17.30 -7.55
C ILE A 157 -24.65 17.40 -8.39
N GLU A 158 -24.77 16.67 -9.50
CA GLU A 158 -25.99 16.62 -10.31
C GLU A 158 -27.19 16.10 -9.51
N ALA A 159 -26.99 15.02 -8.76
CA ALA A 159 -28.03 14.41 -7.90
C ALA A 159 -28.53 15.41 -6.84
N ILE A 160 -27.63 16.15 -6.18
CA ILE A 160 -27.98 17.16 -5.17
C ILE A 160 -28.68 18.37 -5.82
N ARG A 161 -28.17 18.87 -6.94
CA ARG A 161 -28.71 20.04 -7.64
C ARG A 161 -29.97 19.72 -8.43
N ARG A 162 -30.23 18.43 -8.71
CA ARG A 162 -31.33 17.97 -9.61
C ARG A 162 -31.31 18.63 -11.00
N LYS A 163 -30.12 19.02 -11.45
CA LYS A 163 -29.89 19.63 -12.76
C LYS A 163 -28.60 19.10 -13.33
N PRO A 164 -28.59 18.66 -14.59
CA PRO A 164 -27.37 18.15 -15.24
C PRO A 164 -26.33 19.26 -15.31
N ILE A 165 -25.05 18.85 -15.19
CA ILE A 165 -23.90 19.69 -15.48
C ILE A 165 -23.66 19.65 -16.99
N ASP A 166 -23.19 20.74 -17.53
CA ASP A 166 -22.82 20.86 -18.93
C ASP A 166 -21.65 19.90 -19.22
N ARG A 167 -21.90 18.95 -20.14
CA ARG A 167 -20.91 17.92 -20.52
C ARG A 167 -19.62 18.52 -21.09
N GLU A 168 -19.70 19.68 -21.72
CA GLU A 168 -18.53 20.36 -22.25
C GLU A 168 -17.62 20.86 -21.13
N LYS A 169 -18.21 21.42 -20.06
CA LYS A 169 -17.47 21.86 -18.85
C LYS A 169 -16.88 20.71 -18.08
N GLU A 170 -17.65 19.63 -17.90
CA GLU A 170 -17.15 18.39 -17.30
C GLU A 170 -15.94 17.85 -18.09
N GLY A 171 -16.08 17.78 -19.43
CA GLY A 171 -15.02 17.35 -20.33
C GLY A 171 -13.76 18.21 -20.24
N MET A 172 -13.91 19.55 -20.18
CA MET A 172 -12.77 20.46 -20.00
C MET A 172 -12.03 20.25 -18.67
N VAL A 173 -12.77 20.06 -17.57
CA VAL A 173 -12.15 19.79 -16.25
C VAL A 173 -11.40 18.47 -16.26
N HIS A 174 -11.98 17.41 -16.84
CA HIS A 174 -11.32 16.11 -16.99
C HIS A 174 -10.09 16.20 -17.88
N ALA A 175 -10.15 16.91 -19.00
CA ALA A 175 -9.01 17.10 -19.90
C ALA A 175 -7.87 17.87 -19.22
N ALA A 176 -8.18 18.92 -18.48
CA ALA A 176 -7.20 19.67 -17.71
C ALA A 176 -6.54 18.81 -16.61
N GLY A 177 -7.35 18.01 -15.91
CA GLY A 177 -6.83 17.05 -14.92
C GLY A 177 -5.92 15.99 -15.54
N MET A 178 -6.31 15.45 -16.68
CA MET A 178 -5.49 14.47 -17.41
C MET A 178 -4.13 15.07 -17.82
N PHE A 179 -4.14 16.30 -18.33
CA PHE A 179 -2.91 17.00 -18.71
C PHE A 179 -2.00 17.22 -17.48
N LEU A 180 -2.58 17.62 -16.34
CA LEU A 180 -1.86 17.81 -15.09
C LEU A 180 -1.22 16.48 -14.62
N LEU A 181 -1.98 15.38 -14.64
CA LEU A 181 -1.49 14.07 -14.24
C LEU A 181 -0.37 13.56 -15.18
N LEU A 182 -0.50 13.78 -16.49
CA LEU A 182 0.55 13.45 -17.44
C LEU A 182 1.83 14.27 -17.18
N ALA A 183 1.70 15.56 -16.93
CA ALA A 183 2.83 16.42 -16.59
C ALA A 183 3.53 15.96 -15.29
N LEU A 184 2.72 15.62 -14.26
CA LEU A 184 3.23 15.08 -13.01
C LEU A 184 3.94 13.73 -13.24
N MET A 185 3.39 12.84 -14.06
CA MET A 185 4.01 11.55 -14.39
C MET A 185 5.37 11.73 -15.05
N VAL A 186 5.47 12.66 -16.02
CA VAL A 186 6.74 12.98 -16.68
C VAL A 186 7.76 13.53 -15.69
N PHE A 187 7.32 14.40 -14.78
CA PHE A 187 8.16 14.98 -13.73
C PHE A 187 8.71 13.88 -12.80
N ILE A 188 7.84 12.99 -12.30
CA ILE A 188 8.25 11.88 -11.43
C ILE A 188 9.20 10.93 -12.16
N MET A 189 8.91 10.61 -13.44
CA MET A 189 9.77 9.74 -14.24
C MET A 189 11.17 10.35 -14.42
N PHE A 190 11.26 11.67 -14.65
CA PHE A 190 12.55 12.35 -14.73
C PHE A 190 13.32 12.28 -13.40
N TYR A 191 12.62 12.43 -12.28
CA TYR A 191 13.20 12.32 -10.95
C TYR A 191 13.68 10.89 -10.65
N ASP A 192 12.92 9.86 -11.01
CA ASP A 192 13.31 8.45 -10.89
C ASP A 192 14.61 8.14 -11.66
N VAL A 193 14.66 8.56 -12.92
CA VAL A 193 15.86 8.33 -13.75
C VAL A 193 17.09 9.01 -13.15
N ARG A 194 16.91 10.23 -12.59
CA ARG A 194 18.00 10.95 -11.92
C ARG A 194 18.51 10.23 -10.68
N LYS A 195 17.67 9.48 -9.98
CA LYS A 195 18.07 8.67 -8.82
C LYS A 195 18.95 7.47 -9.20
N LEU A 196 18.81 6.97 -10.43
CA LEU A 196 19.53 5.80 -10.91
C LEU A 196 20.91 6.14 -11.51
N LEU A 197 21.16 7.41 -11.79
CA LEU A 197 22.42 7.94 -12.31
C LEU A 197 23.32 8.43 -11.20
#